data_665a1e77eddd71bb1797fd8380c71dce
#
_entry.id   665a1e77eddd71bb1797fd8380c71dce
#
_cell.length_a   1.000
_cell.length_b   1.000
_cell.length_c   1.000
_cell.angle_alpha   90.00
_cell.angle_beta   90.00
_cell.angle_gamma   90.00
#
_symmetry.space_group_name_H-M   'P 1'
#
loop_
_entity.id
_entity.type
_entity.pdbx_description
1 polymer ?
#
loop_
_entity_poly.entity_id
_entity_poly.type
_entity_poly.pdbx_seq_one_letter_code
_entity_poly.pdbx_strand_id
1 'polypeptide(L)'
;MDAEGLNRRKFMTISGAAAAATVGLEGILAAQRPPAHAQGTKLHLLRWNDFVPAADEVLAKQMPEASKALGAEVTLERINANDLQARITAAISSGSGPDIIHVLKNWPHLYEKSLVDVSDVAEATGKAQGGFYPAMTELCKVGSTWRAVPHAIVGGQIAYRKSLFEEVGAKEFPKTWQQYREVGTKLKAKGYPIGQTAGHTFGDAPVFWYSFMWAWGGKEVEKDGRTVAINSKETVESVKFAVGFWKDACDEGGLAWDDSNNNRAFLSGTISATINGASIYVESLRNKEKYKTEKGALMHTDILHAPNPAGPAGVFHLHAPFSHAVMGYSKNQKLAKDFLRWLHGKEQFEHWFVAQKGFSVGSTTDWEKHKMWDLDSVMLPYRTAARAFRLYGYAGPPGRAASEAESKYIITDMYAKAIQGMKPEDSVKWAESELKKIYA
;
A
#
# COMPACT_ATOMS: atom_id res chain seq x y z
N MET A 1 -20.08 -21.20 -71.16
CA MET A 1 -20.93 -21.38 -69.99
C MET A 1 -20.15 -20.99 -68.76
N ASP A 2 -20.61 -19.98 -68.16
CA ASP A 2 -20.09 -18.94 -67.35
C ASP A 2 -19.42 -19.39 -66.03
N ALA A 3 -18.19 -18.88 -65.83
CA ALA A 3 -17.51 -18.91 -64.55
C ALA A 3 -17.94 -17.69 -63.73
N GLU A 4 -18.84 -17.85 -62.80
CA GLU A 4 -19.20 -16.81 -61.85
C GLU A 4 -18.07 -16.49 -60.86
N GLY A 5 -17.66 -15.23 -60.89
CA GLY A 5 -16.58 -14.69 -60.07
C GLY A 5 -16.88 -14.64 -58.60
N LEU A 6 -16.04 -15.22 -57.81
CA LEU A 6 -15.99 -15.07 -56.36
C LEU A 6 -15.64 -13.62 -56.03
N ASN A 7 -16.59 -12.92 -55.48
CA ASN A 7 -16.53 -11.50 -55.14
C ASN A 7 -15.50 -11.24 -54.03
N ARG A 8 -14.48 -10.44 -54.30
CA ARG A 8 -13.38 -10.03 -53.39
C ARG A 8 -13.83 -9.52 -52.02
N ARG A 9 -15.07 -9.06 -51.88
CA ARG A 9 -15.66 -8.65 -50.58
C ARG A 9 -15.99 -9.81 -49.63
N LYS A 10 -16.35 -10.99 -50.14
CA LYS A 10 -16.63 -12.17 -49.28
C LYS A 10 -15.38 -12.87 -48.77
N PHE A 11 -14.26 -12.74 -49.48
CA PHE A 11 -12.99 -13.33 -49.04
C PHE A 11 -12.33 -12.55 -47.89
N MET A 12 -12.52 -11.25 -47.81
CA MET A 12 -11.99 -10.41 -46.73
C MET A 12 -12.79 -10.49 -45.43
N THR A 13 -14.03 -10.97 -45.44
CA THR A 13 -14.88 -11.09 -44.24
C THR A 13 -14.66 -12.42 -43.48
N ILE A 14 -14.09 -13.45 -44.12
CA ILE A 14 -13.87 -14.76 -43.48
C ILE A 14 -12.43 -14.89 -42.94
N SER A 15 -11.46 -14.15 -43.49
CA SER A 15 -10.08 -14.20 -43.03
C SER A 15 -9.76 -13.29 -41.83
N GLY A 16 -10.66 -12.36 -41.49
CA GLY A 16 -10.45 -11.39 -40.42
C GLY A 16 -10.88 -11.86 -39.02
N ALA A 17 -11.79 -12.85 -38.94
CA ALA A 17 -12.39 -13.23 -37.66
C ALA A 17 -11.68 -14.39 -36.93
N ALA A 18 -10.86 -15.19 -37.63
CA ALA A 18 -10.21 -16.36 -37.03
C ALA A 18 -8.80 -16.11 -36.51
N ALA A 19 -8.15 -14.99 -36.88
CA ALA A 19 -6.79 -14.66 -36.45
C ALA A 19 -6.69 -13.79 -35.18
N ALA A 20 -7.82 -13.28 -34.68
CA ALA A 20 -7.81 -12.36 -33.53
C ALA A 20 -7.83 -13.07 -32.15
N ALA A 21 -7.98 -14.39 -32.10
CA ALA A 21 -8.24 -15.12 -30.86
C ALA A 21 -7.00 -15.72 -30.16
N THR A 22 -5.80 -15.68 -30.78
CA THR A 22 -4.62 -16.39 -30.25
C THR A 22 -3.35 -15.58 -30.12
N VAL A 23 -3.38 -14.27 -30.40
CA VAL A 23 -2.19 -13.42 -30.30
C VAL A 23 -2.24 -12.67 -28.98
N GLY A 24 -1.52 -13.16 -27.96
CA GLY A 24 -1.29 -12.42 -26.72
C GLY A 24 -0.54 -11.11 -26.95
N LEU A 25 -0.41 -10.29 -25.92
CA LEU A 25 0.25 -8.96 -25.97
C LEU A 25 1.64 -9.03 -26.63
N GLU A 26 2.38 -10.11 -26.43
CA GLU A 26 3.68 -10.36 -27.08
C GLU A 26 3.57 -10.40 -28.62
N GLY A 27 2.52 -10.98 -29.17
CA GLY A 27 2.27 -10.99 -30.60
C GLY A 27 1.84 -9.62 -31.14
N ILE A 28 1.15 -8.81 -30.33
CA ILE A 28 0.74 -7.44 -30.67
C ILE A 28 1.98 -6.53 -30.69
N LEU A 29 2.87 -6.64 -29.74
CA LEU A 29 4.13 -5.88 -29.66
C LEU A 29 5.11 -6.29 -30.77
N ALA A 30 5.21 -7.60 -31.06
CA ALA A 30 6.05 -8.12 -32.13
C ALA A 30 5.54 -7.71 -33.54
N ALA A 31 4.23 -7.58 -33.72
CA ALA A 31 3.63 -7.16 -34.98
C ALA A 31 3.69 -5.65 -35.25
N GLN A 32 4.13 -4.83 -34.29
CA GLN A 32 4.13 -3.35 -34.34
C GLN A 32 2.77 -2.73 -34.77
N ARG A 33 1.68 -3.47 -34.62
CA ARG A 33 0.33 -3.03 -34.92
C ARG A 33 -0.46 -2.89 -33.63
N PRO A 34 -0.92 -1.69 -33.27
CA PRO A 34 -1.80 -1.52 -32.13
C PRO A 34 -3.08 -2.35 -32.32
N PRO A 35 -3.65 -2.94 -31.25
CA PRO A 35 -4.96 -3.58 -31.34
C PRO A 35 -5.96 -2.57 -31.91
N ALA A 36 -6.90 -3.05 -32.73
CA ALA A 36 -7.92 -2.20 -33.35
C ALA A 36 -8.94 -1.74 -32.28
N HIS A 37 -8.53 -0.81 -31.43
CA HIS A 37 -9.42 0.02 -30.63
C HIS A 37 -9.85 1.20 -31.51
N ALA A 38 -11.13 1.57 -31.44
CA ALA A 38 -11.65 2.68 -32.25
C ALA A 38 -10.80 3.95 -31.99
N GLN A 39 -10.37 4.63 -33.05
CA GLN A 39 -9.70 5.92 -32.93
C GLN A 39 -10.56 6.86 -32.07
N GLY A 40 -9.95 7.47 -31.02
CA GLY A 40 -10.63 8.34 -30.08
C GLY A 40 -11.10 7.64 -28.77
N THR A 41 -10.82 6.35 -28.58
CA THR A 41 -11.09 5.69 -27.29
C THR A 41 -10.15 6.26 -26.23
N LYS A 42 -10.73 6.66 -25.09
CA LYS A 42 -9.99 7.17 -23.93
C LYS A 42 -10.04 6.15 -22.80
N LEU A 43 -8.92 5.98 -22.12
CA LEU A 43 -8.79 5.18 -20.91
C LEU A 43 -8.32 6.08 -19.78
N HIS A 44 -9.00 6.02 -18.65
CA HIS A 44 -8.72 6.88 -17.50
C HIS A 44 -8.25 6.05 -16.31
N LEU A 45 -7.01 6.29 -15.85
CA LEU A 45 -6.40 5.73 -14.64
C LEU A 45 -6.46 6.76 -13.52
N LEU A 46 -7.08 6.39 -12.38
CA LEU A 46 -7.02 7.15 -11.13
C LEU A 46 -5.99 6.53 -10.18
N ARG A 47 -5.08 7.35 -9.67
CA ARG A 47 -4.09 6.95 -8.64
C ARG A 47 -3.95 8.00 -7.54
N TRP A 48 -3.22 7.61 -6.48
CA TRP A 48 -2.73 8.56 -5.50
C TRP A 48 -1.55 9.38 -6.05
N ASN A 49 -1.28 10.55 -5.44
CA ASN A 49 0.02 11.20 -5.55
C ASN A 49 1.04 10.35 -4.78
N ASP A 50 2.10 9.90 -5.44
CA ASP A 50 3.10 9.04 -4.83
C ASP A 50 3.96 9.83 -3.82
N PHE A 51 4.36 9.20 -2.73
CA PHE A 51 5.28 9.79 -1.74
C PHE A 51 6.71 9.89 -2.28
N VAL A 52 7.00 9.22 -3.39
CA VAL A 52 8.25 9.34 -4.15
C VAL A 52 7.95 10.00 -5.49
N PRO A 53 8.11 11.33 -5.63
CA PRO A 53 7.73 12.06 -6.85
C PRO A 53 8.36 11.53 -8.14
N ALA A 54 9.57 10.93 -8.06
CA ALA A 54 10.21 10.31 -9.22
C ALA A 54 9.40 9.14 -9.81
N ALA A 55 8.64 8.42 -8.99
CA ALA A 55 7.76 7.35 -9.45
C ALA A 55 6.54 7.90 -10.22
N ASP A 56 6.00 9.03 -9.78
CA ASP A 56 4.95 9.75 -10.50
C ASP A 56 5.43 10.29 -11.85
N GLU A 57 6.68 10.76 -11.90
CA GLU A 57 7.31 11.23 -13.14
C GLU A 57 7.48 10.09 -14.15
N VAL A 58 7.91 8.90 -13.68
CA VAL A 58 8.00 7.70 -14.52
C VAL A 58 6.62 7.32 -15.05
N LEU A 59 5.64 7.22 -14.18
CA LEU A 59 4.29 6.85 -14.58
C LEU A 59 3.69 7.85 -15.57
N ALA A 60 3.93 9.14 -15.38
CA ALA A 60 3.46 10.17 -16.32
C ALA A 60 4.09 10.00 -17.72
N LYS A 61 5.38 9.62 -17.80
CA LYS A 61 6.06 9.29 -19.06
C LYS A 61 5.53 8.01 -19.70
N GLN A 62 5.10 7.05 -18.89
CA GLN A 62 4.52 5.79 -19.37
C GLN A 62 3.14 5.97 -20.03
N MET A 63 2.38 7.04 -19.73
CA MET A 63 1.04 7.22 -20.33
C MET A 63 1.06 7.41 -21.85
N PRO A 64 1.89 8.28 -22.45
CA PRO A 64 2.01 8.37 -23.91
C PRO A 64 2.58 7.08 -24.54
N GLU A 65 3.47 6.35 -23.84
CA GLU A 65 4.00 5.06 -24.30
C GLU A 65 2.87 4.01 -24.35
N ALA A 66 2.06 3.92 -23.30
CA ALA A 66 0.88 3.07 -23.26
C ALA A 66 -0.13 3.45 -24.34
N SER A 67 -0.36 4.76 -24.55
CA SER A 67 -1.27 5.25 -25.58
C SER A 67 -0.83 4.78 -26.98
N LYS A 68 0.47 4.85 -27.27
CA LYS A 68 1.04 4.35 -28.52
C LYS A 68 0.92 2.84 -28.63
N ALA A 69 1.25 2.10 -27.56
CA ALA A 69 1.22 0.64 -27.56
C ALA A 69 -0.20 0.07 -27.72
N LEU A 70 -1.20 0.76 -27.18
CA LEU A 70 -2.59 0.29 -27.16
C LEU A 70 -3.46 0.91 -28.25
N GLY A 71 -2.99 1.94 -28.95
CA GLY A 71 -3.79 2.65 -29.96
C GLY A 71 -4.98 3.41 -29.39
N ALA A 72 -4.88 3.89 -28.14
CA ALA A 72 -5.94 4.61 -27.43
C ALA A 72 -5.33 5.71 -26.55
N GLU A 73 -6.06 6.78 -26.25
CA GLU A 73 -5.59 7.83 -25.34
C GLU A 73 -5.65 7.32 -23.89
N VAL A 74 -4.50 7.22 -23.21
CA VAL A 74 -4.43 6.86 -21.78
C VAL A 74 -4.15 8.11 -20.97
N THR A 75 -5.02 8.40 -20.00
CA THR A 75 -4.94 9.57 -19.13
C THR A 75 -4.74 9.15 -17.69
N LEU A 76 -4.05 10.00 -16.92
CA LEU A 76 -3.72 9.78 -15.51
C LEU A 76 -4.29 10.93 -14.66
N GLU A 77 -5.19 10.59 -13.73
CA GLU A 77 -5.62 11.45 -12.64
C GLU A 77 -4.88 11.05 -11.36
N ARG A 78 -4.33 12.02 -10.63
CA ARG A 78 -3.68 11.81 -9.35
C ARG A 78 -4.31 12.69 -8.29
N ILE A 79 -4.64 12.10 -7.14
CA ILE A 79 -5.23 12.81 -6.01
C ILE A 79 -4.54 12.41 -4.69
N ASN A 80 -4.85 13.11 -3.60
CA ASN A 80 -4.38 12.70 -2.29
C ASN A 80 -4.93 11.31 -1.94
N ALA A 81 -4.11 10.47 -1.30
CA ALA A 81 -4.50 9.12 -0.94
C ALA A 81 -5.72 9.07 0.00
N ASN A 82 -5.85 10.04 0.91
CA ASN A 82 -7.01 10.15 1.81
C ASN A 82 -8.33 10.43 1.06
N ASP A 83 -8.27 11.00 -0.14
CA ASP A 83 -9.45 11.33 -0.95
C ASP A 83 -9.88 10.19 -1.88
N LEU A 84 -9.01 9.18 -2.10
CA LEU A 84 -9.26 8.09 -3.05
C LEU A 84 -10.55 7.35 -2.74
N GLN A 85 -10.80 6.99 -1.47
CA GLN A 85 -11.98 6.20 -1.11
C GLN A 85 -13.28 6.94 -1.43
N ALA A 86 -13.36 8.22 -1.10
CA ALA A 86 -14.51 9.06 -1.39
C ALA A 86 -14.71 9.20 -2.92
N ARG A 87 -13.63 9.43 -3.67
CA ARG A 87 -13.64 9.54 -5.13
C ARG A 87 -14.12 8.25 -5.82
N ILE A 88 -13.65 7.08 -5.34
CA ILE A 88 -14.06 5.76 -5.85
C ILE A 88 -15.53 5.50 -5.52
N THR A 89 -15.96 5.76 -4.29
CA THR A 89 -17.35 5.57 -3.86
C THR A 89 -18.31 6.44 -4.66
N ALA A 90 -17.95 7.68 -4.93
CA ALA A 90 -18.73 8.59 -5.78
C ALA A 90 -18.83 8.07 -7.23
N ALA A 91 -17.72 7.56 -7.80
CA ALA A 91 -17.72 6.99 -9.14
C ALA A 91 -18.58 5.72 -9.24
N ILE A 92 -18.55 4.85 -8.23
CA ILE A 92 -19.41 3.66 -8.16
C ILE A 92 -20.89 4.09 -8.09
N SER A 93 -21.22 5.06 -7.24
CA SER A 93 -22.61 5.52 -7.05
C SER A 93 -23.19 6.20 -8.30
N SER A 94 -22.37 6.96 -9.04
CA SER A 94 -22.78 7.60 -10.28
C SER A 94 -22.75 6.67 -11.51
N GLY A 95 -22.12 5.51 -11.40
CA GLY A 95 -21.90 4.60 -12.54
C GLY A 95 -20.98 5.19 -13.62
N SER A 96 -20.11 6.16 -13.28
CA SER A 96 -19.23 6.85 -14.22
C SER A 96 -17.97 7.38 -13.52
N GLY A 97 -16.87 7.49 -14.28
CA GLY A 97 -15.59 7.98 -13.74
C GLY A 97 -14.40 7.26 -14.34
N PRO A 98 -13.32 7.07 -13.57
CA PRO A 98 -12.11 6.36 -14.03
C PRO A 98 -12.43 4.93 -14.46
N ASP A 99 -11.81 4.45 -15.53
CA ASP A 99 -11.91 3.05 -15.98
C ASP A 99 -11.12 2.11 -15.08
N ILE A 100 -9.97 2.58 -14.61
CA ILE A 100 -9.03 1.85 -13.74
C ILE A 100 -8.79 2.68 -12.49
N ILE A 101 -8.79 2.00 -11.35
CA ILE A 101 -8.53 2.63 -10.07
C ILE A 101 -7.37 1.96 -9.34
N HIS A 102 -6.59 2.78 -8.66
CA HIS A 102 -5.64 2.35 -7.65
C HIS A 102 -6.42 2.03 -6.37
N VAL A 103 -6.44 0.76 -5.99
CA VAL A 103 -7.11 0.29 -4.77
C VAL A 103 -6.08 -0.02 -3.71
N LEU A 104 -6.39 0.40 -2.50
CA LEU A 104 -5.55 0.25 -1.32
C LEU A 104 -6.12 -0.83 -0.41
N LYS A 105 -5.25 -1.47 0.37
CA LYS A 105 -5.69 -2.34 1.47
C LYS A 105 -6.72 -3.40 1.01
N ASN A 106 -7.69 -3.72 1.84
CA ASN A 106 -8.74 -4.72 1.56
C ASN A 106 -9.86 -4.21 0.61
N TRP A 107 -9.69 -3.09 -0.08
CA TRP A 107 -10.74 -2.53 -0.94
C TRP A 107 -11.20 -3.45 -2.09
N PRO A 108 -10.39 -4.40 -2.62
CA PRO A 108 -10.93 -5.40 -3.54
C PRO A 108 -12.11 -6.18 -2.97
N HIS A 109 -12.12 -6.46 -1.65
CA HIS A 109 -13.25 -7.08 -0.95
C HIS A 109 -14.39 -6.10 -0.68
N LEU A 110 -14.09 -4.83 -0.38
CA LEU A 110 -15.10 -3.79 -0.13
C LEU A 110 -15.95 -3.52 -1.38
N TYR A 111 -15.29 -3.44 -2.53
CA TYR A 111 -15.90 -3.04 -3.80
C TYR A 111 -16.12 -4.21 -4.76
N GLU A 112 -16.03 -5.47 -4.33
CA GLU A 112 -16.04 -6.67 -5.18
C GLU A 112 -17.12 -6.67 -6.26
N LYS A 113 -18.33 -6.22 -5.92
CA LYS A 113 -19.48 -6.17 -6.83
C LYS A 113 -19.37 -5.11 -7.93
N SER A 114 -18.50 -4.13 -7.75
CA SER A 114 -18.26 -3.02 -8.66
C SER A 114 -16.99 -3.19 -9.50
N LEU A 115 -16.24 -4.29 -9.27
CA LEU A 115 -14.98 -4.57 -9.93
C LEU A 115 -15.10 -5.71 -10.94
N VAL A 116 -14.41 -5.57 -12.06
CA VAL A 116 -14.36 -6.58 -13.12
C VAL A 116 -13.47 -7.76 -12.68
N ASP A 117 -13.77 -8.95 -13.19
CA ASP A 117 -12.86 -10.10 -13.12
C ASP A 117 -11.60 -9.83 -13.95
N VAL A 118 -10.46 -9.81 -13.28
CA VAL A 118 -9.13 -9.62 -13.89
C VAL A 118 -8.22 -10.84 -13.72
N SER A 119 -8.81 -12.02 -13.51
CA SER A 119 -8.08 -13.27 -13.25
C SER A 119 -7.07 -13.60 -14.36
N ASP A 120 -7.44 -13.38 -15.61
CA ASP A 120 -6.59 -13.58 -16.78
C ASP A 120 -5.32 -12.68 -16.76
N VAL A 121 -5.44 -11.46 -16.25
CA VAL A 121 -4.31 -10.53 -16.11
C VAL A 121 -3.45 -10.89 -14.90
N ALA A 122 -4.08 -11.09 -13.74
CA ALA A 122 -3.37 -11.37 -12.49
C ALA A 122 -2.58 -12.70 -12.57
N GLU A 123 -3.21 -13.76 -13.05
CA GLU A 123 -2.55 -15.08 -13.16
C GLU A 123 -1.37 -15.05 -14.15
N ALA A 124 -1.53 -14.37 -15.29
CA ALA A 124 -0.43 -14.18 -16.24
C ALA A 124 0.73 -13.40 -15.63
N THR A 125 0.44 -12.28 -14.93
CA THR A 125 1.45 -11.46 -14.24
C THR A 125 2.18 -12.27 -13.17
N GLY A 126 1.44 -12.95 -12.29
CA GLY A 126 2.02 -13.79 -11.24
C GLY A 126 2.93 -14.88 -11.81
N LYS A 127 2.47 -15.61 -12.83
CA LYS A 127 3.25 -16.67 -13.50
C LYS A 127 4.54 -16.11 -14.11
N ALA A 128 4.48 -14.95 -14.73
CA ALA A 128 5.64 -14.33 -15.40
C ALA A 128 6.71 -13.80 -14.42
N GLN A 129 6.36 -13.58 -13.14
CA GLN A 129 7.21 -12.90 -12.17
C GLN A 129 7.45 -13.70 -10.88
N GLY A 130 7.43 -15.03 -10.95
CA GLY A 130 7.78 -15.90 -9.83
C GLY A 130 6.67 -16.17 -8.81
N GLY A 131 5.46 -15.68 -9.05
CA GLY A 131 4.29 -15.84 -8.18
C GLY A 131 4.10 -14.67 -7.21
N PHE A 132 2.84 -14.38 -6.89
CA PHE A 132 2.48 -13.40 -5.87
C PHE A 132 2.77 -13.92 -4.47
N TYR A 133 3.10 -13.02 -3.55
CA TYR A 133 3.12 -13.36 -2.13
C TYR A 133 1.71 -13.74 -1.64
N PRO A 134 1.60 -14.70 -0.68
CA PRO A 134 0.29 -15.18 -0.22
C PRO A 134 -0.67 -14.08 0.22
N ALA A 135 -0.21 -13.10 1.00
CA ALA A 135 -1.04 -11.99 1.45
C ALA A 135 -1.57 -11.12 0.29
N MET A 136 -0.79 -10.95 -0.79
CA MET A 136 -1.24 -10.22 -1.98
C MET A 136 -2.28 -10.99 -2.78
N THR A 137 -2.16 -12.33 -2.80
CA THR A 137 -3.18 -13.20 -3.38
C THR A 137 -4.48 -13.10 -2.58
N GLU A 138 -4.41 -13.23 -1.26
CA GLU A 138 -5.56 -13.14 -0.36
C GLU A 138 -6.25 -11.77 -0.44
N LEU A 139 -5.46 -10.70 -0.56
CA LEU A 139 -5.94 -9.32 -0.71
C LEU A 139 -6.76 -9.10 -1.99
N CYS A 140 -6.30 -9.61 -3.12
CA CYS A 140 -6.84 -9.28 -4.43
C CYS A 140 -7.81 -10.32 -4.98
N LYS A 141 -7.82 -11.55 -4.41
CA LYS A 141 -8.67 -12.65 -4.83
C LYS A 141 -9.86 -12.81 -3.87
N VAL A 142 -11.05 -12.49 -4.34
CA VAL A 142 -12.29 -12.63 -3.58
C VAL A 142 -13.00 -13.91 -4.03
N GLY A 143 -13.09 -14.89 -3.14
CA GLY A 143 -13.50 -16.25 -3.52
C GLY A 143 -12.51 -16.85 -4.52
N SER A 144 -12.99 -17.24 -5.70
CA SER A 144 -12.16 -17.77 -6.80
C SER A 144 -11.69 -16.70 -7.80
N THR A 145 -12.14 -15.46 -7.67
CA THR A 145 -12.01 -14.41 -8.70
C THR A 145 -11.03 -13.32 -8.28
N TRP A 146 -10.08 -12.98 -9.13
CA TRP A 146 -9.23 -11.81 -8.94
C TRP A 146 -9.99 -10.53 -9.25
N ARG A 147 -10.20 -9.68 -8.24
CA ARG A 147 -10.88 -8.38 -8.35
C ARG A 147 -9.91 -7.22 -8.58
N ALA A 148 -8.63 -7.47 -8.37
CA ALA A 148 -7.58 -6.51 -8.68
C ALA A 148 -6.29 -7.25 -9.08
N VAL A 149 -5.40 -6.57 -9.81
CA VAL A 149 -4.05 -7.05 -10.11
C VAL A 149 -3.13 -6.50 -9.02
N PRO A 150 -2.49 -7.35 -8.19
CA PRO A 150 -1.54 -6.89 -7.19
C PRO A 150 -0.41 -6.07 -7.82
N HIS A 151 -0.09 -4.90 -7.25
CA HIS A 151 0.96 -4.05 -7.80
C HIS A 151 2.21 -4.02 -6.92
N ALA A 152 2.09 -3.48 -5.71
CA ALA A 152 3.22 -3.35 -4.80
C ALA A 152 2.77 -3.21 -3.34
N ILE A 153 3.73 -3.15 -2.43
CA ILE A 153 3.53 -2.98 -0.99
C ILE A 153 4.45 -1.87 -0.50
N VAL A 154 3.91 -0.88 0.22
CA VAL A 154 4.74 0.01 1.03
C VAL A 154 5.00 -0.66 2.36
N GLY A 155 6.26 -1.01 2.63
CA GLY A 155 6.66 -1.63 3.88
C GLY A 155 6.69 -0.62 5.02
N GLY A 156 5.96 -0.87 6.11
CA GLY A 156 6.10 -0.08 7.34
C GLY A 156 7.29 -0.59 8.16
N GLN A 157 8.31 0.24 8.29
CA GLN A 157 9.46 0.03 9.17
C GLN A 157 9.65 1.26 10.05
N ILE A 158 10.41 1.18 11.11
CA ILE A 158 10.73 2.36 11.91
C ILE A 158 11.97 3.03 11.33
N ALA A 159 11.78 4.22 10.76
CA ALA A 159 12.87 5.12 10.42
C ALA A 159 13.36 5.81 11.70
N TYR A 160 14.67 5.84 11.94
CA TYR A 160 15.24 6.45 13.14
C TYR A 160 16.59 7.15 12.88
N ARG A 161 16.89 8.12 13.74
CA ARG A 161 18.12 8.89 13.74
C ARG A 161 19.18 8.12 14.55
N LYS A 162 20.12 7.46 13.84
CA LYS A 162 21.18 6.66 14.45
C LYS A 162 21.94 7.43 15.52
N SER A 163 22.41 8.63 15.20
CA SER A 163 23.21 9.45 16.12
C SER A 163 22.49 9.80 17.42
N LEU A 164 21.18 10.07 17.37
CA LEU A 164 20.37 10.38 18.55
C LEU A 164 20.19 9.15 19.43
N PHE A 165 19.97 7.97 18.84
CA PHE A 165 19.87 6.71 19.57
C PHE A 165 21.20 6.35 20.26
N GLU A 166 22.33 6.48 19.55
CA GLU A 166 23.67 6.26 20.12
C GLU A 166 23.95 7.22 21.28
N GLU A 167 23.52 8.49 21.18
CA GLU A 167 23.71 9.51 22.23
C GLU A 167 23.00 9.17 23.55
N VAL A 168 21.90 8.41 23.50
CA VAL A 168 21.21 7.93 24.72
C VAL A 168 21.62 6.50 25.12
N GLY A 169 22.67 5.96 24.48
CA GLY A 169 23.27 4.67 24.80
C GLY A 169 22.67 3.47 24.04
N ALA A 170 21.78 3.68 23.08
CA ALA A 170 21.22 2.63 22.24
C ALA A 170 22.08 2.42 20.98
N LYS A 171 23.12 1.57 21.08
CA LYS A 171 24.01 1.22 19.95
C LYS A 171 23.34 0.37 18.88
N GLU A 172 22.31 -0.40 19.26
CA GLU A 172 21.44 -1.16 18.37
C GLU A 172 20.02 -0.66 18.54
N PHE A 173 19.19 -0.83 17.53
CA PHE A 173 17.77 -0.51 17.62
C PHE A 173 17.09 -1.43 18.68
N PRO A 174 16.20 -0.90 19.52
CA PRO A 174 15.47 -1.66 20.56
C PRO A 174 14.72 -2.86 19.97
N LYS A 175 14.87 -4.04 20.60
CA LYS A 175 14.26 -5.29 20.13
C LYS A 175 12.84 -5.51 20.67
N THR A 176 12.45 -4.81 21.76
CA THR A 176 11.13 -4.91 22.37
C THR A 176 10.49 -3.55 22.55
N TRP A 177 9.15 -3.50 22.59
CA TRP A 177 8.42 -2.26 22.85
C TRP A 177 8.80 -1.62 24.18
N GLN A 178 9.12 -2.44 25.20
CA GLN A 178 9.59 -1.93 26.47
C GLN A 178 10.93 -1.17 26.32
N GLN A 179 11.91 -1.78 25.64
CA GLN A 179 13.18 -1.14 25.38
C GLN A 179 13.01 0.12 24.51
N TYR A 180 12.10 0.08 23.53
CA TYR A 180 11.84 1.23 22.67
C TYR A 180 11.24 2.40 23.46
N ARG A 181 10.32 2.12 24.40
CA ARG A 181 9.80 3.12 25.33
C ARG A 181 10.90 3.72 26.22
N GLU A 182 11.77 2.88 26.80
CA GLU A 182 12.88 3.33 27.66
C GLU A 182 13.87 4.23 26.91
N VAL A 183 14.23 3.86 25.68
CA VAL A 183 15.08 4.69 24.81
C VAL A 183 14.34 5.97 24.42
N GLY A 184 13.07 5.87 24.01
CA GLY A 184 12.24 7.01 23.66
C GLY A 184 12.05 8.03 24.79
N THR A 185 11.94 7.54 26.05
CA THR A 185 11.88 8.42 27.23
C THR A 185 13.15 9.26 27.38
N LYS A 186 14.33 8.65 27.16
CA LYS A 186 15.61 9.37 27.19
C LYS A 186 15.73 10.38 26.03
N LEU A 187 15.25 9.99 24.86
CA LEU A 187 15.24 10.86 23.67
C LEU A 187 14.30 12.05 23.88
N LYS A 188 13.09 11.84 24.40
CA LYS A 188 12.12 12.90 24.72
C LYS A 188 12.68 13.88 25.75
N ALA A 189 13.39 13.39 26.78
CA ALA A 189 14.04 14.22 27.77
C ALA A 189 15.15 15.13 27.19
N LYS A 190 15.72 14.76 26.04
CA LYS A 190 16.67 15.56 25.26
C LYS A 190 16.02 16.47 24.21
N GLY A 191 14.68 16.46 24.10
CA GLY A 191 13.95 17.26 23.11
C GLY A 191 13.72 16.59 21.76
N TYR A 192 14.00 15.26 21.64
CA TYR A 192 13.84 14.48 20.42
C TYR A 192 12.84 13.32 20.63
N PRO A 193 11.56 13.57 20.88
CA PRO A 193 10.58 12.52 21.11
C PRO A 193 10.48 11.57 19.90
N ILE A 194 9.86 10.41 20.13
CA ILE A 194 9.39 9.55 19.06
C ILE A 194 8.15 10.20 18.46
N GLY A 195 8.09 10.32 17.14
CA GLY A 195 6.90 10.78 16.44
C GLY A 195 6.08 9.59 15.95
N GLN A 196 4.81 9.55 16.36
CA GLN A 196 3.92 8.51 15.90
C GLN A 196 2.57 9.08 15.50
N THR A 197 2.12 8.73 14.28
CA THR A 197 0.83 9.16 13.74
C THR A 197 -0.30 8.42 14.42
N ALA A 198 -1.30 9.15 14.91
CA ALA A 198 -2.52 8.60 15.49
C ALA A 198 -3.79 9.33 15.01
N GLY A 199 -3.68 10.20 14.00
CA GLY A 199 -4.81 10.84 13.33
C GLY A 199 -5.47 9.94 12.29
N HIS A 200 -6.56 10.40 11.72
CA HIS A 200 -7.28 9.72 10.64
C HIS A 200 -6.51 9.89 9.32
N THR A 201 -5.74 8.87 8.97
CA THR A 201 -4.98 8.81 7.72
C THR A 201 -4.95 7.38 7.20
N PHE A 202 -4.71 7.22 5.88
CA PHE A 202 -4.84 5.90 5.26
C PHE A 202 -3.65 4.96 5.57
N GLY A 203 -2.47 5.48 5.91
CA GLY A 203 -1.22 4.73 5.96
C GLY A 203 -0.67 4.52 7.37
N ASP A 204 0.17 5.44 7.85
CA ASP A 204 1.04 5.23 9.01
C ASP A 204 0.31 4.94 10.33
N ALA A 205 -0.83 5.59 10.58
CA ALA A 205 -1.57 5.34 11.81
C ALA A 205 -2.12 3.89 11.88
N PRO A 206 -2.91 3.38 10.93
CA PRO A 206 -3.36 1.99 11.00
C PRO A 206 -2.20 1.00 10.88
N VAL A 207 -1.16 1.26 10.06
CA VAL A 207 0.02 0.39 9.95
C VAL A 207 0.69 0.22 11.32
N PHE A 208 0.79 1.29 12.10
CA PHE A 208 1.33 1.22 13.45
C PHE A 208 0.39 0.51 14.42
N TRP A 209 -0.84 1.00 14.58
CA TRP A 209 -1.72 0.57 15.67
C TRP A 209 -2.21 -0.87 15.52
N TYR A 210 -2.46 -1.36 14.31
CA TYR A 210 -2.76 -2.78 14.10
C TYR A 210 -1.55 -3.68 14.39
N SER A 211 -0.37 -3.32 13.88
CA SER A 211 0.86 -4.07 14.16
C SER A 211 1.17 -4.11 15.66
N PHE A 212 0.96 -2.97 16.32
CA PHE A 212 1.13 -2.82 17.75
C PHE A 212 0.16 -3.73 18.54
N MET A 213 -1.15 -3.68 18.25
CA MET A 213 -2.16 -4.54 18.87
C MET A 213 -1.80 -6.02 18.75
N TRP A 214 -1.43 -6.46 17.56
CA TRP A 214 -1.05 -7.85 17.30
C TRP A 214 0.20 -8.28 18.07
N ALA A 215 1.14 -7.36 18.31
CA ALA A 215 2.33 -7.65 19.09
C ALA A 215 2.02 -8.00 20.56
N TRP A 216 0.88 -7.59 21.07
CA TRP A 216 0.35 -8.03 22.38
C TRP A 216 -0.52 -9.29 22.31
N GLY A 217 -0.93 -9.72 21.11
CA GLY A 217 -1.84 -10.84 20.90
C GLY A 217 -3.30 -10.42 20.73
N GLY A 218 -3.58 -9.12 20.77
CA GLY A 218 -4.90 -8.58 20.45
C GLY A 218 -5.27 -8.86 18.99
N LYS A 219 -6.56 -9.01 18.72
CA LYS A 219 -7.09 -9.26 17.38
C LYS A 219 -8.48 -8.65 17.24
N GLU A 220 -8.84 -8.30 16.04
CA GLU A 220 -10.12 -7.67 15.73
C GLU A 220 -11.26 -8.67 15.81
N VAL A 221 -11.10 -9.81 15.13
CA VAL A 221 -12.07 -10.91 15.08
C VAL A 221 -11.39 -12.27 15.23
N GLU A 222 -12.18 -13.31 15.50
CA GLU A 222 -11.74 -14.70 15.45
C GLU A 222 -11.53 -15.17 13.98
N LYS A 223 -10.98 -16.38 13.82
CA LYS A 223 -10.71 -17.00 12.51
C LYS A 223 -11.96 -17.16 11.63
N ASP A 224 -13.14 -17.14 12.22
CA ASP A 224 -14.43 -17.21 11.50
C ASP A 224 -14.76 -15.92 10.74
N GLY A 225 -14.01 -14.82 11.00
CA GLY A 225 -14.23 -13.52 10.38
C GLY A 225 -15.55 -12.83 10.78
N ARG A 226 -16.15 -13.24 11.89
CA ARG A 226 -17.45 -12.77 12.39
C ARG A 226 -17.45 -12.48 13.88
N THR A 227 -16.89 -13.37 14.68
CA THR A 227 -16.87 -13.22 16.15
C THR A 227 -15.88 -12.13 16.53
N VAL A 228 -16.39 -11.00 17.00
CA VAL A 228 -15.56 -9.87 17.47
C VAL A 228 -14.74 -10.31 18.69
N ALA A 229 -13.43 -10.12 18.62
CA ALA A 229 -12.47 -10.60 19.62
C ALA A 229 -11.59 -9.48 20.23
N ILE A 230 -11.89 -8.23 19.91
CA ILE A 230 -11.08 -7.08 20.32
C ILE A 230 -11.05 -6.90 21.85
N ASN A 231 -12.14 -7.24 22.54
CA ASN A 231 -12.26 -7.09 23.99
C ASN A 231 -11.59 -8.27 24.72
N SER A 232 -10.28 -8.29 24.67
CA SER A 232 -9.43 -9.29 25.32
C SER A 232 -8.47 -8.65 26.33
N LYS A 233 -7.93 -9.46 27.23
CA LYS A 233 -6.89 -9.02 28.17
C LYS A 233 -5.68 -8.46 27.43
N GLU A 234 -5.28 -9.12 26.37
CA GLU A 234 -4.12 -8.76 25.54
C GLU A 234 -4.31 -7.38 24.88
N THR A 235 -5.50 -7.09 24.37
CA THR A 235 -5.82 -5.77 23.83
C THR A 235 -5.82 -4.70 24.90
N VAL A 236 -6.43 -4.96 26.07
CA VAL A 236 -6.43 -4.00 27.18
C VAL A 236 -5.00 -3.69 27.65
N GLU A 237 -4.14 -4.69 27.77
CA GLU A 237 -2.74 -4.49 28.18
C GLU A 237 -1.96 -3.72 27.10
N SER A 238 -2.24 -3.94 25.80
CA SER A 238 -1.65 -3.14 24.73
C SER A 238 -2.04 -1.66 24.83
N VAL A 239 -3.31 -1.37 25.11
CA VAL A 239 -3.80 0.00 25.28
C VAL A 239 -3.19 0.66 26.52
N LYS A 240 -3.08 -0.03 27.65
CA LYS A 240 -2.39 0.47 28.85
C LYS A 240 -0.94 0.82 28.56
N PHE A 241 -0.24 -0.06 27.87
CA PHE A 241 1.14 0.21 27.47
C PHE A 241 1.25 1.41 26.52
N ALA A 242 0.36 1.51 25.53
CA ALA A 242 0.33 2.62 24.57
C ALA A 242 0.15 3.98 25.27
N VAL A 243 -0.74 4.08 26.26
CA VAL A 243 -0.94 5.31 27.05
C VAL A 243 0.37 5.73 27.74
N GLY A 244 1.05 4.78 28.39
CA GLY A 244 2.33 5.06 29.02
C GLY A 244 3.44 5.39 28.03
N PHE A 245 3.55 4.64 26.93
CA PHE A 245 4.51 4.90 25.86
C PHE A 245 4.33 6.30 25.26
N TRP A 246 3.09 6.69 24.99
CA TRP A 246 2.79 8.02 24.45
C TRP A 246 3.24 9.13 25.39
N LYS A 247 2.83 9.03 26.66
CA LYS A 247 3.19 10.02 27.68
C LYS A 247 4.71 10.15 27.84
N ASP A 248 5.42 9.05 27.94
CA ASP A 248 6.82 9.01 28.32
C ASP A 248 7.76 9.29 27.13
N ALA A 249 7.39 8.89 25.92
CA ALA A 249 8.32 8.83 24.81
C ALA A 249 7.86 9.56 23.54
N CYS A 250 6.55 9.77 23.32
CA CYS A 250 6.06 10.30 22.05
C CYS A 250 5.87 11.82 22.05
N ASP A 251 5.86 12.40 20.84
CA ASP A 251 5.40 13.77 20.56
C ASP A 251 3.87 13.82 20.67
N GLU A 252 3.35 14.76 21.42
CA GLU A 252 1.92 14.89 21.66
C GLU A 252 1.13 15.29 20.41
N GLY A 253 1.76 16.04 19.50
CA GLY A 253 1.16 16.44 18.22
C GLY A 253 0.75 15.26 17.32
N GLY A 254 1.34 14.10 17.53
CA GLY A 254 1.06 12.87 16.76
C GLY A 254 -0.41 12.46 16.75
N LEU A 255 -1.21 12.86 17.75
CA LEU A 255 -2.65 12.61 17.79
C LEU A 255 -3.44 13.24 16.61
N ALA A 256 -2.90 14.32 16.03
CA ALA A 256 -3.51 15.04 14.92
C ALA A 256 -2.77 14.85 13.58
N TRP A 257 -1.70 14.04 13.56
CA TRP A 257 -0.87 13.90 12.37
C TRP A 257 -1.50 12.99 11.32
N ASP A 258 -1.26 13.34 10.05
CA ASP A 258 -1.45 12.53 8.87
C ASP A 258 -0.13 11.89 8.41
N ASP A 259 -0.13 11.15 7.31
CA ASP A 259 1.03 10.46 6.73
C ASP A 259 2.14 11.39 6.22
N SER A 260 1.95 12.70 6.27
CA SER A 260 2.94 13.70 5.87
C SER A 260 3.49 14.53 7.03
N ASN A 261 2.78 14.58 8.16
CA ASN A 261 3.22 15.34 9.32
C ASN A 261 4.44 14.72 9.99
N ASN A 262 4.47 13.38 10.18
CA ASN A 262 5.61 12.67 10.71
C ASN A 262 6.85 12.85 9.82
N ASN A 263 6.70 12.83 8.49
CA ASN A 263 7.79 13.09 7.55
C ASN A 263 8.38 14.50 7.76
N ARG A 264 7.52 15.51 7.87
CA ARG A 264 7.96 16.89 8.13
C ARG A 264 8.66 17.01 9.48
N ALA A 265 8.09 16.44 10.54
CA ALA A 265 8.67 16.46 11.87
C ALA A 265 10.05 15.77 11.94
N PHE A 266 10.20 14.63 11.25
CA PHE A 266 11.48 13.94 11.18
C PHE A 266 12.53 14.73 10.39
N LEU A 267 12.18 15.22 9.20
CA LEU A 267 13.08 15.96 8.33
C LEU A 267 13.46 17.34 8.88
N SER A 268 12.64 17.92 9.76
CA SER A 268 12.98 19.15 10.51
C SER A 268 13.81 18.89 11.76
N GLY A 269 14.08 17.63 12.12
CA GLY A 269 14.83 17.28 13.33
C GLY A 269 14.00 17.30 14.62
N THR A 270 12.67 17.50 14.55
CA THR A 270 11.79 17.58 15.72
C THR A 270 11.64 16.23 16.43
N ILE A 271 11.67 15.12 15.68
CA ILE A 271 11.50 13.76 16.22
C ILE A 271 12.68 12.87 15.86
N SER A 272 12.91 11.85 16.69
CA SER A 272 14.02 10.91 16.56
C SER A 272 13.70 9.65 15.77
N ALA A 273 12.43 9.23 15.74
CA ALA A 273 11.98 8.02 15.06
C ALA A 273 10.48 8.09 14.75
N THR A 274 10.05 7.35 13.72
CA THR A 274 8.63 7.17 13.36
C THR A 274 8.47 5.93 12.50
N ILE A 275 7.27 5.28 12.51
CA ILE A 275 6.96 4.31 11.47
C ILE A 275 6.85 5.03 10.12
N ASN A 276 7.40 4.45 9.08
CA ASN A 276 7.41 5.06 7.75
C ASN A 276 7.68 4.04 6.65
N GLY A 277 7.24 4.33 5.44
CA GLY A 277 7.50 3.58 4.22
C GLY A 277 8.79 3.99 3.51
N ALA A 278 9.82 4.49 4.18
CA ALA A 278 11.07 5.01 3.64
C ALA A 278 10.97 6.33 2.86
N SER A 279 9.82 6.95 2.74
CA SER A 279 9.66 8.25 2.06
C SER A 279 10.54 9.34 2.65
N ILE A 280 10.74 9.34 3.97
CA ILE A 280 11.65 10.24 4.69
C ILE A 280 13.08 10.09 4.17
N TYR A 281 13.58 8.85 4.08
CA TYR A 281 14.93 8.59 3.60
C TYR A 281 15.09 8.99 2.14
N VAL A 282 14.16 8.58 1.28
CA VAL A 282 14.19 8.88 -0.16
C VAL A 282 14.14 10.39 -0.41
N GLU A 283 13.30 11.12 0.34
CA GLU A 283 13.23 12.59 0.25
C GLU A 283 14.53 13.25 0.72
N SER A 284 15.11 12.80 1.84
CA SER A 284 16.37 13.35 2.36
C SER A 284 17.55 13.06 1.42
N LEU A 285 17.55 11.90 0.73
CA LEU A 285 18.54 11.54 -0.26
C LEU A 285 18.40 12.37 -1.56
N ARG A 286 17.14 12.68 -1.97
CA ARG A 286 16.84 13.51 -3.15
C ARG A 286 17.27 14.97 -2.94
N ASN A 287 17.04 15.50 -1.75
CA ASN A 287 17.26 16.91 -1.39
C ASN A 287 18.35 17.07 -0.30
N LYS A 288 19.52 16.47 -0.53
CA LYS A 288 20.62 16.35 0.45
C LYS A 288 20.98 17.69 1.13
N GLU A 289 21.06 18.76 0.35
CA GLU A 289 21.51 20.06 0.86
C GLU A 289 20.44 20.76 1.71
N LYS A 290 19.19 20.39 1.52
CA LYS A 290 18.07 20.95 2.28
C LYS A 290 17.98 20.37 3.70
N TYR A 291 18.27 19.08 3.85
CA TYR A 291 18.06 18.36 5.11
C TYR A 291 19.40 18.05 5.79
N LYS A 292 19.62 18.66 6.92
CA LYS A 292 20.82 18.53 7.74
C LYS A 292 20.45 18.08 9.16
N THR A 293 21.38 17.37 9.79
CA THR A 293 21.30 17.10 11.23
C THR A 293 21.62 18.38 12.03
N GLU A 294 21.38 18.39 13.31
CA GLU A 294 21.72 19.48 14.24
C GLU A 294 23.22 19.79 14.25
N LYS A 295 24.06 18.81 13.88
CA LYS A 295 25.51 18.92 13.74
C LYS A 295 25.96 19.28 12.32
N GLY A 296 25.03 19.60 11.42
CA GLY A 296 25.30 20.00 10.04
C GLY A 296 25.62 18.85 9.06
N ALA A 297 25.59 17.59 9.51
CA ALA A 297 25.75 16.44 8.61
C ALA A 297 24.52 16.26 7.71
N LEU A 298 24.67 15.56 6.58
CA LEU A 298 23.57 15.24 5.69
C LEU A 298 22.58 14.30 6.39
N MET A 299 21.29 14.65 6.46
CA MET A 299 20.27 13.91 7.20
C MET A 299 20.21 12.44 6.79
N HIS A 300 20.28 12.12 5.48
CA HIS A 300 20.18 10.74 5.00
C HIS A 300 21.32 9.84 5.50
N THR A 301 22.47 10.38 5.90
CA THR A 301 23.58 9.57 6.45
C THR A 301 23.36 9.17 7.91
N ASP A 302 22.35 9.75 8.57
CA ASP A 302 21.99 9.47 9.95
C ASP A 302 20.67 8.66 10.06
N ILE A 303 20.00 8.37 8.94
CA ILE A 303 18.77 7.59 8.92
C ILE A 303 19.08 6.11 8.75
N LEU A 304 18.52 5.30 9.63
CA LEU A 304 18.46 3.84 9.49
C LEU A 304 17.00 3.37 9.63
N HIS A 305 16.75 2.13 9.25
CA HIS A 305 15.45 1.48 9.36
C HIS A 305 15.55 0.20 10.18
N ALA A 306 14.52 -0.07 10.96
CA ALA A 306 14.40 -1.27 11.77
C ALA A 306 12.97 -1.84 11.70
N PRO A 307 12.79 -3.16 11.89
CA PRO A 307 11.46 -3.74 12.05
C PRO A 307 10.81 -3.24 13.33
N ASN A 308 9.49 -3.44 13.44
CA ASN A 308 8.78 -3.19 14.67
C ASN A 308 9.41 -3.97 15.83
N PRO A 309 9.49 -3.39 17.04
CA PRO A 309 9.90 -4.12 18.22
C PRO A 309 8.94 -5.29 18.55
N ALA A 310 9.44 -6.33 19.20
CA ALA A 310 8.62 -7.42 19.66
C ALA A 310 7.76 -6.98 20.87
N GLY A 311 6.50 -7.40 20.85
CA GLY A 311 5.65 -7.47 22.05
C GLY A 311 5.60 -8.87 22.64
N PRO A 312 4.75 -9.11 23.64
CA PRO A 312 4.61 -10.44 24.27
C PRO A 312 4.26 -11.57 23.29
N ALA A 313 3.52 -11.28 22.24
CA ALA A 313 3.13 -12.25 21.20
C ALA A 313 4.10 -12.31 20.01
N GLY A 314 5.10 -11.43 19.95
CA GLY A 314 6.10 -11.41 18.88
C GLY A 314 6.16 -10.12 18.08
N VAL A 315 6.77 -10.22 16.89
CA VAL A 315 6.87 -9.13 15.91
C VAL A 315 5.81 -9.30 14.82
N PHE A 316 5.06 -8.25 14.57
CA PHE A 316 4.01 -8.27 13.53
C PHE A 316 4.05 -6.99 12.71
N HIS A 317 3.67 -7.14 11.46
CA HIS A 317 3.57 -6.05 10.52
C HIS A 317 2.21 -6.05 9.83
N LEU A 318 1.59 -4.91 9.79
CA LEU A 318 0.70 -4.49 8.73
C LEU A 318 1.53 -3.64 7.77
N HIS A 319 1.34 -3.83 6.50
CA HIS A 319 1.92 -2.97 5.47
C HIS A 319 0.81 -2.27 4.69
N ALA A 320 1.17 -1.37 3.81
CA ALA A 320 0.21 -0.72 2.92
C ALA A 320 0.30 -1.33 1.51
N PRO A 321 -0.39 -2.46 1.25
CA PRO A 321 -0.46 -3.06 -0.07
C PRO A 321 -1.40 -2.26 -0.96
N PHE A 322 -1.09 -2.27 -2.26
CA PHE A 322 -1.95 -1.66 -3.26
C PHE A 322 -1.93 -2.42 -4.59
N SER A 323 -2.98 -2.24 -5.35
CA SER A 323 -3.28 -2.96 -6.58
C SER A 323 -4.06 -2.08 -7.56
N HIS A 324 -4.30 -2.58 -8.76
CA HIS A 324 -5.12 -1.90 -9.77
C HIS A 324 -6.36 -2.73 -10.08
N ALA A 325 -7.52 -2.09 -10.10
CA ALA A 325 -8.78 -2.72 -10.44
C ALA A 325 -9.47 -2.03 -11.62
N VAL A 326 -10.22 -2.79 -12.40
CA VAL A 326 -11.04 -2.29 -13.51
C VAL A 326 -12.46 -2.11 -13.01
N MET A 327 -13.06 -0.95 -13.28
CA MET A 327 -14.41 -0.63 -12.83
C MET A 327 -15.49 -1.29 -13.70
N GLY A 328 -16.51 -1.86 -13.04
CA GLY A 328 -17.59 -2.57 -13.70
C GLY A 328 -18.42 -1.69 -14.65
N TYR A 329 -18.54 -0.39 -14.38
CA TYR A 329 -19.22 0.57 -15.25
C TYR A 329 -18.39 0.99 -16.47
N SER A 330 -17.10 0.66 -16.52
CA SER A 330 -16.24 1.02 -17.66
C SER A 330 -16.75 0.37 -18.94
N LYS A 331 -16.86 1.15 -20.00
CA LYS A 331 -17.18 0.67 -21.35
C LYS A 331 -15.96 0.11 -22.07
N ASN A 332 -14.76 0.32 -21.49
CA ASN A 332 -13.47 -0.01 -22.06
C ASN A 332 -12.75 -1.16 -21.32
N GLN A 333 -13.51 -2.11 -20.72
CA GLN A 333 -12.98 -3.15 -19.83
C GLN A 333 -11.86 -3.98 -20.48
N LYS A 334 -12.00 -4.33 -21.78
CA LYS A 334 -10.96 -5.06 -22.50
C LYS A 334 -9.69 -4.23 -22.61
N LEU A 335 -9.80 -2.97 -23.05
CA LEU A 335 -8.67 -2.05 -23.15
C LEU A 335 -8.01 -1.82 -21.78
N ALA A 336 -8.81 -1.70 -20.71
CA ALA A 336 -8.32 -1.56 -19.35
C ALA A 336 -7.51 -2.78 -18.91
N LYS A 337 -7.93 -4.00 -19.24
CA LYS A 337 -7.16 -5.22 -18.98
C LYS A 337 -5.86 -5.26 -19.80
N ASP A 338 -5.90 -4.85 -21.07
CA ASP A 338 -4.70 -4.80 -21.91
C ASP A 338 -3.71 -3.76 -21.40
N PHE A 339 -4.19 -2.61 -20.91
CA PHE A 339 -3.35 -1.62 -20.22
C PHE A 339 -2.74 -2.18 -18.93
N LEU A 340 -3.50 -2.92 -18.11
CA LEU A 340 -2.95 -3.53 -16.90
C LEU A 340 -1.89 -4.58 -17.22
N ARG A 341 -2.04 -5.39 -18.30
CA ARG A 341 -0.98 -6.31 -18.75
C ARG A 341 0.28 -5.56 -19.14
N TRP A 342 0.13 -4.43 -19.86
CA TRP A 342 1.25 -3.59 -20.24
C TRP A 342 1.92 -2.97 -19.00
N LEU A 343 1.16 -2.32 -18.13
CA LEU A 343 1.68 -1.61 -16.95
C LEU A 343 2.38 -2.55 -15.96
N HIS A 344 1.85 -3.77 -15.77
CA HIS A 344 2.42 -4.80 -14.90
C HIS A 344 3.46 -5.68 -15.60
N GLY A 345 3.76 -5.44 -16.88
CA GLY A 345 4.87 -6.07 -17.59
C GLY A 345 6.20 -5.78 -16.89
N LYS A 346 7.15 -6.74 -16.94
CA LYS A 346 8.43 -6.61 -16.21
C LYS A 346 9.15 -5.30 -16.52
N GLU A 347 9.22 -4.92 -17.80
CA GLU A 347 9.92 -3.72 -18.25
C GLU A 347 9.28 -2.44 -17.68
N GLN A 348 7.97 -2.27 -17.84
CA GLN A 348 7.26 -1.07 -17.39
C GLN A 348 7.24 -0.99 -15.86
N PHE A 349 7.06 -2.11 -15.19
CA PHE A 349 7.09 -2.15 -13.73
C PHE A 349 8.51 -1.89 -13.19
N GLU A 350 9.57 -2.41 -13.84
CA GLU A 350 10.96 -2.17 -13.41
C GLU A 350 11.31 -0.68 -13.41
N HIS A 351 10.91 0.08 -14.43
CA HIS A 351 11.16 1.52 -14.48
C HIS A 351 10.56 2.24 -13.27
N TRP A 352 9.31 1.95 -12.96
CA TRP A 352 8.63 2.51 -11.80
C TRP A 352 9.24 2.01 -10.49
N PHE A 353 9.53 0.72 -10.38
CA PHE A 353 10.06 0.07 -9.18
C PHE A 353 11.44 0.63 -8.78
N VAL A 354 12.33 0.83 -9.76
CA VAL A 354 13.66 1.42 -9.52
C VAL A 354 13.53 2.89 -9.08
N ALA A 355 12.58 3.64 -9.64
CA ALA A 355 12.32 5.02 -9.25
C ALA A 355 11.84 5.13 -7.79
N GLN A 356 11.19 4.10 -7.25
CA GLN A 356 10.74 4.01 -5.86
C GLN A 356 11.90 3.91 -4.85
N LYS A 357 13.08 3.50 -5.28
CA LYS A 357 14.27 3.33 -4.41
C LYS A 357 14.02 2.51 -3.14
N GLY A 358 13.11 1.53 -3.20
CA GLY A 358 12.75 0.67 -2.07
C GLY A 358 11.62 1.20 -1.19
N PHE A 359 11.04 2.37 -1.46
CA PHE A 359 9.81 2.82 -0.81
C PHE A 359 8.67 1.81 -1.01
N SER A 360 8.52 1.30 -2.23
CA SER A 360 7.61 0.20 -2.52
C SER A 360 8.39 -1.05 -2.91
N VAL A 361 7.92 -2.21 -2.44
CA VAL A 361 8.42 -3.53 -2.84
C VAL A 361 7.41 -4.19 -3.78
N GLY A 362 7.89 -5.02 -4.71
CA GLY A 362 7.02 -5.68 -5.68
C GLY A 362 6.11 -6.73 -5.04
N SER A 363 4.96 -6.95 -5.63
CA SER A 363 3.96 -7.93 -5.16
C SER A 363 4.32 -9.38 -5.50
N THR A 364 5.34 -9.62 -6.31
CA THR A 364 5.81 -10.94 -6.75
C THR A 364 7.24 -11.21 -6.34
N THR A 365 7.61 -12.50 -6.23
CA THR A 365 8.89 -12.93 -5.61
C THR A 365 10.13 -12.57 -6.42
N ASP A 366 10.03 -12.32 -7.72
CA ASP A 366 11.19 -11.93 -8.54
C ASP A 366 11.75 -10.57 -8.13
N TRP A 367 10.91 -9.63 -7.73
CA TRP A 367 11.34 -8.27 -7.37
C TRP A 367 12.15 -8.19 -6.08
N GLU A 368 12.00 -9.17 -5.20
CA GLU A 368 12.87 -9.29 -4.03
C GLU A 368 14.32 -9.61 -4.41
N LYS A 369 14.55 -10.24 -5.56
CA LYS A 369 15.87 -10.62 -6.08
C LYS A 369 16.51 -9.53 -6.93
N HIS A 370 15.80 -8.43 -7.16
CA HIS A 370 16.25 -7.37 -8.05
C HIS A 370 17.51 -6.68 -7.49
N LYS A 371 18.50 -6.43 -8.38
CA LYS A 371 19.80 -5.82 -8.04
C LYS A 371 19.72 -4.43 -7.41
N MET A 372 18.57 -3.74 -7.53
CA MET A 372 18.36 -2.45 -6.86
C MET A 372 18.61 -2.53 -5.34
N TRP A 373 18.29 -3.65 -4.72
CA TRP A 373 18.48 -3.85 -3.28
C TRP A 373 19.95 -3.88 -2.82
N ASP A 374 20.87 -4.14 -3.75
CA ASP A 374 22.30 -4.18 -3.48
C ASP A 374 22.95 -2.79 -3.57
N LEU A 375 22.22 -1.78 -4.06
CA LEU A 375 22.72 -0.41 -4.24
C LEU A 375 22.76 0.41 -2.96
N ASP A 376 21.90 0.07 -1.98
CA ASP A 376 21.77 0.83 -0.74
C ASP A 376 21.40 -0.08 0.44
N SER A 377 22.36 -0.33 1.31
CA SER A 377 22.17 -1.21 2.47
C SER A 377 21.15 -0.66 3.50
N VAL A 378 20.90 0.64 3.53
CA VAL A 378 19.91 1.28 4.41
C VAL A 378 18.49 0.81 4.08
N MET A 379 18.26 0.39 2.81
CA MET A 379 16.96 -0.07 2.32
C MET A 379 16.73 -1.58 2.47
N LEU A 380 17.73 -2.36 2.89
CA LEU A 380 17.61 -3.82 3.05
C LEU A 380 16.47 -4.28 3.98
N PRO A 381 16.11 -3.55 5.07
CA PRO A 381 14.94 -3.93 5.89
C PRO A 381 13.61 -4.00 5.13
N TYR A 382 13.49 -3.27 4.02
CA TYR A 382 12.28 -3.29 3.19
C TYR A 382 12.24 -4.44 2.19
N ARG A 383 13.39 -4.94 1.74
CA ARG A 383 13.53 -5.98 0.70
C ARG A 383 12.59 -7.17 0.90
N THR A 384 12.44 -7.61 2.14
CA THR A 384 11.65 -8.80 2.50
C THR A 384 10.29 -8.47 3.11
N ALA A 385 9.86 -7.22 3.13
CA ALA A 385 8.61 -6.80 3.77
C ALA A 385 7.39 -7.53 3.22
N ALA A 386 7.38 -7.87 1.92
CA ALA A 386 6.28 -8.60 1.30
C ALA A 386 6.13 -10.06 1.73
N ARG A 387 7.15 -10.67 2.37
CA ARG A 387 7.13 -12.11 2.72
C ARG A 387 6.12 -12.46 3.79
N ALA A 388 5.99 -11.59 4.80
CA ALA A 388 5.16 -11.86 5.97
C ALA A 388 4.56 -10.57 6.52
N PHE A 389 3.31 -10.31 6.21
CA PHE A 389 2.50 -9.29 6.84
C PHE A 389 1.06 -9.78 6.98
N ARG A 390 0.34 -9.17 7.89
CA ARG A 390 -1.07 -9.46 8.13
C ARG A 390 -1.96 -8.46 7.41
N LEU A 391 -3.17 -8.90 7.11
CA LEU A 391 -4.21 -8.05 6.53
C LEU A 391 -5.18 -7.58 7.61
N TYR A 392 -5.93 -6.54 7.32
CA TYR A 392 -7.03 -6.10 8.18
C TYR A 392 -8.06 -7.23 8.33
N GLY A 393 -8.64 -7.32 9.53
CA GLY A 393 -9.55 -8.40 9.90
C GLY A 393 -8.86 -9.64 10.50
N TYR A 394 -7.53 -9.58 10.70
CA TYR A 394 -6.82 -10.67 11.39
C TYR A 394 -7.40 -10.83 12.84
N ALA A 395 -7.68 -12.08 13.33
CA ALA A 395 -7.31 -13.42 12.84
C ALA A 395 -8.26 -14.03 11.78
N GLY A 396 -9.34 -13.35 11.40
CA GLY A 396 -10.21 -13.75 10.30
C GLY A 396 -9.61 -13.38 8.93
N PRO A 397 -10.30 -13.74 7.84
CA PRO A 397 -9.89 -13.39 6.48
C PRO A 397 -10.09 -11.90 6.20
N PRO A 398 -9.39 -11.32 5.21
CA PRO A 398 -9.74 -10.01 4.69
C PRO A 398 -11.15 -10.08 4.08
N GLY A 399 -11.96 -9.06 4.36
CA GLY A 399 -13.34 -9.05 3.90
C GLY A 399 -13.92 -7.66 3.91
N ARG A 400 -15.19 -7.55 3.50
CA ARG A 400 -15.92 -6.29 3.48
C ARG A 400 -16.00 -5.66 4.86
N ALA A 401 -16.33 -6.46 5.90
CA ALA A 401 -16.45 -5.98 7.27
C ALA A 401 -15.10 -5.43 7.80
N ALA A 402 -13.99 -6.14 7.55
CA ALA A 402 -12.65 -5.69 7.91
C ALA A 402 -12.28 -4.35 7.22
N SER A 403 -12.63 -4.21 5.93
CA SER A 403 -12.43 -2.96 5.18
C SER A 403 -13.26 -1.81 5.73
N GLU A 404 -14.49 -2.09 6.14
CA GLU A 404 -15.38 -1.10 6.73
C GLU A 404 -14.89 -0.66 8.11
N ALA A 405 -14.46 -1.60 8.95
CA ALA A 405 -13.91 -1.32 10.28
C ALA A 405 -12.65 -0.45 10.20
N GLU A 406 -11.76 -0.76 9.26
CA GLU A 406 -10.56 0.04 9.01
C GLU A 406 -10.92 1.44 8.52
N SER A 407 -11.83 1.57 7.54
CA SER A 407 -12.27 2.86 7.00
C SER A 407 -12.91 3.79 8.04
N LYS A 408 -13.44 3.23 9.13
CA LYS A 408 -13.98 3.97 10.28
C LYS A 408 -12.94 4.25 11.37
N TYR A 409 -11.68 3.86 11.14
CA TYR A 409 -10.56 4.08 12.06
C TYR A 409 -10.76 3.52 13.48
N ILE A 410 -11.58 2.48 13.66
CA ILE A 410 -11.99 1.99 14.98
C ILE A 410 -10.81 1.62 15.87
N ILE A 411 -9.82 0.90 15.32
CA ILE A 411 -8.62 0.50 16.10
C ILE A 411 -7.74 1.70 16.40
N THR A 412 -7.52 2.61 15.44
CA THR A 412 -6.76 3.85 15.66
C THR A 412 -7.42 4.69 16.76
N ASP A 413 -8.73 4.88 16.69
CA ASP A 413 -9.50 5.65 17.66
C ASP A 413 -9.51 5.02 19.06
N MET A 414 -9.51 3.71 19.15
CA MET A 414 -9.41 3.01 20.44
C MET A 414 -8.15 3.46 21.20
N TYR A 415 -7.00 3.48 20.53
CA TYR A 415 -5.75 3.96 21.13
C TYR A 415 -5.78 5.47 21.38
N ALA A 416 -6.20 6.26 20.39
CA ALA A 416 -6.26 7.71 20.52
C ALA A 416 -7.15 8.18 21.69
N LYS A 417 -8.34 7.58 21.85
CA LYS A 417 -9.26 7.87 22.96
C LYS A 417 -8.63 7.55 24.33
N ALA A 418 -7.93 6.43 24.44
CA ALA A 418 -7.26 6.06 25.68
C ALA A 418 -6.09 7.03 25.99
N ILE A 419 -5.30 7.39 25.00
CA ILE A 419 -4.22 8.39 25.14
C ILE A 419 -4.78 9.74 25.58
N GLN A 420 -5.97 10.13 25.10
CA GLN A 420 -6.69 11.35 25.49
C GLN A 420 -7.39 11.27 26.85
N GLY A 421 -7.26 10.15 27.57
CA GLY A 421 -7.73 10.04 28.95
C GLY A 421 -8.94 9.11 29.18
N MET A 422 -9.47 8.46 28.12
CA MET A 422 -10.45 7.41 28.34
C MET A 422 -9.76 6.22 29.01
N LYS A 423 -10.44 5.53 29.97
CA LYS A 423 -9.86 4.35 30.58
C LYS A 423 -9.61 3.26 29.52
N PRO A 424 -8.48 2.56 29.56
CA PRO A 424 -8.14 1.52 28.57
C PRO A 424 -9.26 0.48 28.37
N GLU A 425 -9.85 0.00 29.43
CA GLU A 425 -10.95 -0.96 29.38
C GLU A 425 -12.20 -0.39 28.69
N ASP A 426 -12.48 0.89 28.90
CA ASP A 426 -13.65 1.56 28.30
C ASP A 426 -13.41 1.85 26.80
N SER A 427 -12.17 2.20 26.40
CA SER A 427 -11.83 2.39 24.99
C SER A 427 -11.92 1.08 24.20
N VAL A 428 -11.50 -0.03 24.80
CA VAL A 428 -11.62 -1.37 24.18
C VAL A 428 -13.09 -1.79 24.07
N LYS A 429 -13.93 -1.55 25.08
CA LYS A 429 -15.38 -1.80 25.02
C LYS A 429 -16.07 -0.93 23.97
N TRP A 430 -15.64 0.32 23.82
CA TRP A 430 -16.13 1.18 22.75
C TRP A 430 -15.80 0.58 21.38
N ALA A 431 -14.55 0.16 21.15
CA ALA A 431 -14.14 -0.48 19.90
C ALA A 431 -14.93 -1.77 19.63
N GLU A 432 -15.15 -2.61 20.65
CA GLU A 432 -15.99 -3.80 20.55
C GLU A 432 -17.40 -3.47 20.09
N SER A 433 -18.02 -2.43 20.68
CA SER A 433 -19.36 -1.98 20.31
C SER A 433 -19.45 -1.53 18.86
N GLU A 434 -18.44 -0.78 18.38
CA GLU A 434 -18.41 -0.33 16.99
C GLU A 434 -18.17 -1.50 16.01
N LEU A 435 -17.26 -2.43 16.35
CA LEU A 435 -17.00 -3.62 15.52
C LEU A 435 -18.24 -4.53 15.44
N LYS A 436 -18.98 -4.74 16.53
CA LYS A 436 -20.21 -5.53 16.53
C LYS A 436 -21.28 -4.99 15.58
N LYS A 437 -21.32 -3.69 15.31
CA LYS A 437 -22.25 -3.09 14.32
C LYS A 437 -21.88 -3.44 12.87
N ILE A 438 -20.63 -3.83 12.64
CA ILE A 438 -20.08 -4.11 11.30
C ILE A 438 -20.06 -5.61 11.02
N TYR A 439 -19.69 -6.39 12.03
CA TYR A 439 -19.53 -7.86 11.93
C TYR A 439 -20.80 -8.65 12.28
N ALA A 440 -21.90 -7.93 12.58
CA ALA A 440 -23.20 -8.52 12.94
C ALA A 440 -23.85 -9.32 11.77
#